data_d4db568dfc728ea57d6a51b57c87a42a
#
_entry.id   d4db568dfc728ea57d6a51b57c87a42a
#
_cell.length_a   1.000
_cell.length_b   1.000
_cell.length_c   1.000
_cell.angle_alpha   90.00
_cell.angle_beta   90.00
_cell.angle_gamma   90.00
#
_symmetry.space_group_name_H-M   'P 1'
#
loop_
_entity.id
_entity.type
_entity.pdbx_description
1 polymer ?
#
loop_
_entity_poly.entity_id
_entity_poly.type
_entity_poly.pdbx_seq_one_letter_code
_entity_poly.pdbx_strand_id
1 'polypeptide(L)'
;SLHAAESGLDIDYRATTAEDVLAAGEQFDIVLSMEVVEHVADPGAFLGDCAGLVAPGGLTFAATLNRTPKAFALAIVGAEYVMRWLPRGTHNWRKFIKPSELVNGLEAGGIEMLELTGVVFNPLTGNWPRKRSDMDVNYMGVGCRHA
;
A
#
# COMPACT_ATOMS: atom_id res chain seq x y z
N SER A 1 -7.49 -16.30 13.20
CA SER A 1 -6.63 -17.25 12.46
C SER A 1 -5.73 -18.01 13.43
N LEU A 2 -5.23 -19.18 13.03
CA LEU A 2 -4.27 -19.98 13.83
C LEU A 2 -3.06 -19.15 14.26
N HIS A 3 -2.50 -18.37 13.38
CA HIS A 3 -1.32 -17.51 13.63
C HIS A 3 -1.54 -16.46 14.72
N ALA A 4 -2.69 -15.80 14.75
CA ALA A 4 -2.98 -14.84 15.80
C ALA A 4 -3.11 -15.51 17.17
N ALA A 5 -3.79 -16.68 17.23
CA ALA A 5 -3.93 -17.46 18.44
C ALA A 5 -2.58 -17.97 18.99
N GLU A 6 -1.70 -18.47 18.11
CA GLU A 6 -0.35 -18.91 18.48
C GLU A 6 0.54 -17.76 18.99
N SER A 7 0.30 -16.52 18.49
CA SER A 7 1.02 -15.33 18.89
C SER A 7 0.38 -14.60 20.08
N GLY A 8 -0.74 -15.09 20.61
CA GLY A 8 -1.47 -14.47 21.70
C GLY A 8 -2.08 -13.10 21.33
N LEU A 9 -2.32 -12.86 20.03
CA LEU A 9 -2.88 -11.62 19.52
C LEU A 9 -4.40 -11.75 19.35
N ASP A 10 -5.13 -10.75 19.82
CA ASP A 10 -6.56 -10.59 19.53
C ASP A 10 -6.71 -9.76 18.25
N ILE A 11 -7.02 -10.44 17.13
CA ILE A 11 -7.19 -9.81 15.82
C ILE A 11 -8.59 -10.12 15.30
N ASP A 12 -9.38 -9.09 15.05
CA ASP A 12 -10.66 -9.19 14.38
C ASP A 12 -10.48 -9.30 12.85
N TYR A 13 -10.63 -10.51 12.32
CA TYR A 13 -10.56 -10.77 10.88
C TYR A 13 -11.95 -10.69 10.26
N ARG A 14 -12.13 -9.77 9.32
CA ARG A 14 -13.40 -9.58 8.62
C ARG A 14 -13.26 -9.81 7.12
N ALA A 15 -14.21 -10.53 6.53
CA ALA A 15 -14.35 -10.64 5.08
C ALA A 15 -15.25 -9.49 4.60
N THR A 16 -14.67 -8.30 4.43
CA THR A 16 -15.37 -7.05 4.07
C THR A 16 -14.49 -6.18 3.18
N THR A 17 -15.05 -5.12 2.61
CA THR A 17 -14.32 -4.10 1.84
C THR A 17 -14.05 -2.87 2.70
N ALA A 18 -13.10 -2.02 2.29
CA ALA A 18 -12.87 -0.73 2.93
C ALA A 18 -14.12 0.17 2.86
N GLU A 19 -14.81 0.15 1.72
CA GLU A 19 -16.08 0.85 1.49
C GLU A 19 -17.15 0.45 2.51
N ASP A 20 -17.36 -0.87 2.75
CA ASP A 20 -18.35 -1.36 3.70
C ASP A 20 -18.03 -0.95 5.14
N VAL A 21 -16.75 -1.01 5.52
CA VAL A 21 -16.28 -0.59 6.85
C VAL A 21 -16.49 0.92 7.05
N LEU A 22 -16.19 1.72 6.01
CA LEU A 22 -16.45 3.16 6.03
C LEU A 22 -17.94 3.46 6.11
N ALA A 23 -18.76 2.76 5.33
CA ALA A 23 -20.22 2.92 5.35
C ALA A 23 -20.84 2.56 6.71
N ALA A 24 -20.21 1.66 7.46
CA ALA A 24 -20.58 1.35 8.85
C ALA A 24 -20.19 2.44 9.85
N GLY A 25 -19.48 3.50 9.42
CA GLY A 25 -19.06 4.61 10.24
C GLY A 25 -17.86 4.33 11.13
N GLU A 26 -17.11 3.26 10.85
CA GLU A 26 -15.92 2.92 11.62
C GLU A 26 -14.74 3.82 11.24
N GLN A 27 -13.90 4.14 12.24
CA GLN A 27 -12.64 4.87 12.05
C GLN A 27 -11.56 4.27 12.96
N PHE A 28 -10.31 4.44 12.55
CA PHE A 28 -9.15 3.83 13.20
C PHE A 28 -8.04 4.84 13.39
N ASP A 29 -7.29 4.73 14.48
CA ASP A 29 -6.11 5.57 14.75
C ASP A 29 -5.00 5.33 13.72
N ILE A 30 -4.92 4.11 13.18
CA ILE A 30 -3.93 3.73 12.16
C ILE A 30 -4.62 2.90 11.07
N VAL A 31 -4.46 3.32 9.82
CA VAL A 31 -4.92 2.58 8.63
C VAL A 31 -3.72 2.17 7.78
N LEU A 32 -3.62 0.88 7.46
CA LEU A 32 -2.53 0.31 6.66
C LEU A 32 -3.06 -0.26 5.35
N SER A 33 -2.50 0.17 4.22
CA SER A 33 -2.74 -0.40 2.89
C SER A 33 -1.40 -0.80 2.26
N MET A 34 -1.01 -2.06 2.43
CA MET A 34 0.30 -2.57 2.01
C MET A 34 0.13 -3.50 0.80
N GLU A 35 0.60 -3.06 -0.38
CA GLU A 35 0.53 -3.82 -1.65
C GLU A 35 -0.92 -4.26 -2.00
N VAL A 36 -1.88 -3.34 -1.88
CA VAL A 36 -3.31 -3.59 -2.11
C VAL A 36 -3.85 -2.72 -3.24
N VAL A 37 -3.51 -1.44 -3.26
CA VAL A 37 -4.12 -0.43 -4.14
C VAL A 37 -3.98 -0.75 -5.64
N GLU A 38 -2.92 -1.42 -6.06
CA GLU A 38 -2.69 -1.88 -7.44
C GLU A 38 -3.57 -3.06 -7.86
N HIS A 39 -4.26 -3.70 -6.92
CA HIS A 39 -5.11 -4.85 -7.18
C HIS A 39 -6.61 -4.51 -7.22
N VAL A 40 -7.01 -3.36 -6.71
CA VAL A 40 -8.41 -2.94 -6.68
C VAL A 40 -8.92 -2.51 -8.06
N ALA A 41 -10.25 -2.45 -8.20
CA ALA A 41 -10.90 -2.04 -9.44
C ALA A 41 -10.78 -0.53 -9.68
N ASP A 42 -11.00 0.27 -8.65
CA ASP A 42 -10.89 1.73 -8.65
C ASP A 42 -9.92 2.19 -7.54
N PRO A 43 -8.65 2.45 -7.87
CA PRO A 43 -7.68 2.92 -6.91
C PRO A 43 -8.03 4.25 -6.25
N GLY A 44 -8.68 5.15 -7.00
CA GLY A 44 -9.07 6.47 -6.48
C GLY A 44 -10.14 6.36 -5.39
N ALA A 45 -11.22 5.62 -5.67
CA ALA A 45 -12.26 5.34 -4.68
C ALA A 45 -11.68 4.65 -3.44
N PHE A 46 -10.87 3.59 -3.65
CA PHE A 46 -10.24 2.85 -2.54
C PHE A 46 -9.35 3.73 -1.65
N LEU A 47 -8.55 4.64 -2.23
CA LEU A 47 -7.73 5.58 -1.45
C LEU A 47 -8.59 6.59 -0.68
N GLY A 48 -9.72 7.02 -1.28
CA GLY A 48 -10.72 7.84 -0.59
C GLY A 48 -11.33 7.12 0.62
N ASP A 49 -11.70 5.85 0.46
CA ASP A 49 -12.24 5.02 1.55
C ASP A 49 -11.18 4.84 2.65
N CYS A 50 -9.94 4.48 2.28
CA CYS A 50 -8.83 4.38 3.24
C CYS A 50 -8.61 5.69 4.01
N ALA A 51 -8.67 6.82 3.32
CA ALA A 51 -8.57 8.13 3.97
C ALA A 51 -9.74 8.35 4.93
N GLY A 52 -10.99 8.06 4.53
CA GLY A 52 -12.18 8.19 5.36
C GLY A 52 -12.15 7.34 6.63
N LEU A 53 -11.48 6.19 6.59
CA LEU A 53 -11.30 5.30 7.73
C LEU A 53 -10.30 5.82 8.78
N VAL A 54 -9.46 6.81 8.46
CA VAL A 54 -8.53 7.39 9.43
C VAL A 54 -9.27 8.32 10.38
N ALA A 55 -9.20 8.08 11.68
CA ALA A 55 -9.78 8.95 12.69
C ALA A 55 -9.10 10.33 12.73
N PRO A 56 -9.78 11.40 13.20
CA PRO A 56 -9.12 12.68 13.46
C PRO A 56 -7.87 12.52 14.35
N GLY A 57 -6.72 13.04 13.92
CA GLY A 57 -5.42 12.85 14.57
C GLY A 57 -4.75 11.52 14.25
N GLY A 58 -5.39 10.63 13.48
CA GLY A 58 -4.85 9.33 13.10
C GLY A 58 -3.86 9.38 11.93
N LEU A 59 -3.24 8.23 11.65
CA LEU A 59 -2.23 8.05 10.62
C LEU A 59 -2.67 7.03 9.56
N THR A 60 -2.24 7.23 8.33
CA THR A 60 -2.30 6.20 7.29
C THR A 60 -0.93 5.88 6.73
N PHE A 61 -0.71 4.60 6.42
CA PHE A 61 0.47 4.13 5.70
C PHE A 61 0.01 3.38 4.47
N ALA A 62 0.60 3.70 3.32
CA ALA A 62 0.33 3.00 2.08
C ALA A 62 1.64 2.62 1.39
N ALA A 63 1.74 1.39 0.90
CA ALA A 63 2.86 0.92 0.10
C ALA A 63 2.35 0.25 -1.17
N THR A 64 3.05 0.48 -2.29
CA THR A 64 2.70 -0.09 -3.59
C THR A 64 3.87 0.00 -4.57
N LEU A 65 3.65 -0.52 -5.78
CA LEU A 65 4.59 -0.49 -6.90
C LEU A 65 4.39 0.75 -7.77
N ASN A 66 5.51 1.42 -8.11
CA ASN A 66 5.48 2.57 -8.99
C ASN A 66 5.36 2.15 -10.46
N ARG A 67 4.60 2.89 -11.25
CA ARG A 67 4.43 2.66 -12.70
C ARG A 67 5.60 3.19 -13.52
N THR A 68 6.76 2.56 -13.37
CA THR A 68 7.99 2.88 -14.11
C THR A 68 8.44 1.70 -14.99
N PRO A 69 9.26 1.93 -16.03
CA PRO A 69 9.89 0.86 -16.78
C PRO A 69 10.79 -0.05 -15.92
N LYS A 70 11.44 0.52 -14.89
CA LYS A 70 12.28 -0.23 -13.95
C LYS A 70 11.42 -1.17 -13.10
N ALA A 71 10.26 -0.71 -12.60
CA ALA A 71 9.30 -1.55 -11.87
C ALA A 71 8.77 -2.68 -12.77
N PHE A 72 8.45 -2.40 -14.03
CA PHE A 72 8.07 -3.44 -14.99
C PHE A 72 9.16 -4.52 -15.12
N ALA A 73 10.40 -4.09 -15.33
CA ALA A 73 11.51 -5.03 -15.52
C ALA A 73 11.80 -5.87 -14.27
N LEU A 74 11.74 -5.29 -13.08
CA LEU A 74 12.08 -5.98 -11.84
C LEU A 74 10.92 -6.77 -11.23
N ALA A 75 9.74 -6.17 -11.11
CA ALA A 75 8.60 -6.81 -10.46
C ALA A 75 7.91 -7.84 -11.37
N ILE A 76 7.83 -7.59 -12.68
CA ILE A 76 7.20 -8.53 -13.61
C ILE A 76 8.24 -9.45 -14.25
N VAL A 77 9.15 -8.91 -15.07
CA VAL A 77 10.10 -9.76 -15.78
C VAL A 77 11.03 -10.49 -14.81
N GLY A 78 11.59 -9.78 -13.82
CA GLY A 78 12.49 -10.35 -12.83
C GLY A 78 11.80 -11.34 -11.91
N ALA A 79 10.80 -10.91 -11.15
CA ALA A 79 10.20 -11.73 -10.10
C ALA A 79 9.28 -12.85 -10.65
N GLU A 80 8.51 -12.60 -11.72
CA GLU A 80 7.55 -13.59 -12.24
C GLU A 80 8.16 -14.53 -13.30
N TYR A 81 9.04 -14.04 -14.18
CA TYR A 81 9.54 -14.83 -15.31
C TYR A 81 10.95 -15.38 -15.09
N VAL A 82 11.87 -14.62 -14.50
CA VAL A 82 13.27 -15.03 -14.31
C VAL A 82 13.44 -15.81 -13.01
N MET A 83 13.16 -15.17 -11.88
CA MET A 83 13.36 -15.78 -10.56
C MET A 83 12.18 -16.69 -10.14
N ARG A 84 11.00 -16.51 -10.75
CA ARG A 84 9.78 -17.28 -10.46
C ARG A 84 9.40 -17.26 -8.97
N TRP A 85 9.67 -16.15 -8.30
CA TRP A 85 9.26 -15.94 -6.91
C TRP A 85 7.75 -15.79 -6.78
N LEU A 86 7.10 -15.29 -7.84
CA LEU A 86 5.68 -15.09 -7.93
C LEU A 86 5.11 -15.82 -9.16
N PRO A 87 3.86 -16.26 -9.12
CA PRO A 87 3.16 -16.79 -10.30
C PRO A 87 3.12 -15.76 -11.42
N ARG A 88 3.18 -16.22 -12.66
CA ARG A 88 3.03 -15.35 -13.85
C ARG A 88 1.66 -14.70 -13.87
N GLY A 89 1.64 -13.38 -14.12
CA GLY A 89 0.39 -12.60 -14.17
C GLY A 89 -0.09 -12.13 -12.79
N THR A 90 0.73 -12.24 -11.75
CA THR A 90 0.44 -11.67 -10.43
C THR A 90 0.28 -10.16 -10.52
N HIS A 91 1.13 -9.49 -11.32
CA HIS A 91 1.10 -8.04 -11.47
C HIS A 91 0.66 -7.60 -12.88
N ASN A 92 -0.10 -6.53 -12.90
CA ASN A 92 -0.42 -5.77 -14.11
C ASN A 92 0.19 -4.38 -14.02
N TRP A 93 1.27 -4.13 -14.78
CA TRP A 93 1.99 -2.85 -14.75
C TRP A 93 1.09 -1.62 -14.96
N ARG A 94 0.02 -1.74 -15.74
CA ARG A 94 -0.92 -0.63 -15.96
C ARG A 94 -1.70 -0.23 -14.70
N LYS A 95 -1.78 -1.14 -13.74
CA LYS A 95 -2.41 -0.91 -12.43
C LYS A 95 -1.44 -0.40 -11.37
N PHE A 96 -0.14 -0.35 -11.64
CA PHE A 96 0.82 0.24 -10.72
C PHE A 96 0.52 1.73 -10.52
N ILE A 97 0.74 2.21 -9.31
CA ILE A 97 0.31 3.53 -8.85
C ILE A 97 1.53 4.46 -8.82
N LYS A 98 1.45 5.62 -9.48
CA LYS A 98 2.50 6.62 -9.36
C LYS A 98 2.44 7.31 -7.98
N PRO A 99 3.58 7.76 -7.41
CA PRO A 99 3.56 8.50 -6.15
C PRO A 99 2.58 9.67 -6.12
N SER A 100 2.46 10.42 -7.23
CA SER A 100 1.49 11.51 -7.34
C SER A 100 0.03 11.05 -7.34
N GLU A 101 -0.27 9.89 -7.88
CA GLU A 101 -1.62 9.32 -7.87
C GLU A 101 -2.02 8.88 -6.44
N LEU A 102 -1.08 8.27 -5.70
CA LEU A 102 -1.26 7.92 -4.29
C LEU A 102 -1.51 9.16 -3.43
N VAL A 103 -0.64 10.17 -3.55
CA VAL A 103 -0.76 11.43 -2.82
C VAL A 103 -2.10 12.10 -3.11
N ASN A 104 -2.43 12.32 -4.38
CA ASN A 104 -3.67 12.98 -4.77
C ASN A 104 -4.92 12.23 -4.28
N GLY A 105 -4.90 10.88 -4.31
CA GLY A 105 -6.02 10.07 -3.82
C GLY A 105 -6.23 10.20 -2.32
N LEU A 106 -5.17 10.18 -1.53
CA LEU A 106 -5.24 10.33 -0.06
C LEU A 106 -5.57 11.78 0.34
N GLU A 107 -4.95 12.78 -0.31
CA GLU A 107 -5.20 14.19 -0.04
C GLU A 107 -6.65 14.60 -0.38
N ALA A 108 -7.21 14.07 -1.46
CA ALA A 108 -8.62 14.27 -1.80
C ALA A 108 -9.57 13.75 -0.71
N GLY A 109 -9.16 12.74 0.06
CA GLY A 109 -9.87 12.21 1.22
C GLY A 109 -9.55 12.93 2.55
N GLY A 110 -8.77 14.03 2.54
CA GLY A 110 -8.45 14.85 3.71
C GLY A 110 -7.25 14.36 4.53
N ILE A 111 -6.33 13.62 3.91
CA ILE A 111 -5.05 13.22 4.51
C ILE A 111 -3.96 14.20 4.09
N GLU A 112 -3.21 14.74 5.04
CA GLU A 112 -1.96 15.44 4.76
C GLU A 112 -0.81 14.44 4.63
N MET A 113 -0.14 14.43 3.48
CA MET A 113 1.01 13.55 3.27
C MET A 113 2.26 14.11 3.96
N LEU A 114 2.83 13.31 4.88
CA LEU A 114 4.00 13.69 5.69
C LEU A 114 5.31 13.26 5.05
N GLU A 115 5.37 12.06 4.48
CA GLU A 115 6.59 11.52 3.88
C GLU A 115 6.28 10.49 2.80
N LEU A 116 7.11 10.51 1.74
CA LEU A 116 7.24 9.42 0.77
C LEU A 116 8.67 8.90 0.78
N THR A 117 8.84 7.59 0.69
CA THR A 117 10.15 6.95 0.65
C THR A 117 10.13 5.70 -0.21
N GLY A 118 11.21 5.44 -0.94
CA GLY A 118 11.39 4.18 -1.63
C GLY A 118 11.74 3.05 -0.66
N VAL A 119 11.38 1.83 -1.06
CA VAL A 119 11.74 0.59 -0.37
C VAL A 119 12.46 -0.29 -1.38
N VAL A 120 13.76 -0.50 -1.17
CA VAL A 120 14.64 -1.10 -2.18
C VAL A 120 15.13 -2.47 -1.71
N PHE A 121 14.88 -3.50 -2.52
CA PHE A 121 15.41 -4.83 -2.23
C PHE A 121 16.93 -4.86 -2.40
N ASN A 122 17.65 -5.33 -1.38
CA ASN A 122 19.08 -5.61 -1.46
C ASN A 122 19.31 -7.11 -1.62
N PRO A 123 19.68 -7.60 -2.81
CA PRO A 123 19.83 -9.03 -3.07
C PRO A 123 21.01 -9.68 -2.31
N LEU A 124 21.96 -8.89 -1.84
CA LEU A 124 23.12 -9.41 -1.08
C LEU A 124 22.78 -9.72 0.36
N THR A 125 21.86 -8.93 0.95
CA THR A 125 21.49 -9.07 2.38
C THR A 125 20.07 -9.63 2.57
N GLY A 126 19.27 -9.70 1.53
CA GLY A 126 17.84 -10.05 1.60
C GLY A 126 16.95 -9.00 2.29
N ASN A 127 17.49 -7.84 2.63
CA ASN A 127 16.79 -6.78 3.36
C ASN A 127 16.11 -5.78 2.41
N TRP A 128 15.13 -5.02 2.95
CA TRP A 128 14.39 -3.98 2.28
C TRP A 128 14.61 -2.61 2.96
N PRO A 129 15.81 -1.98 2.80
CA PRO A 129 16.06 -0.67 3.36
C PRO A 129 15.19 0.40 2.72
N ARG A 130 14.81 1.40 3.53
CA ARG A 130 14.20 2.62 3.03
C ARG A 130 15.25 3.50 2.37
N LYS A 131 14.92 4.08 1.21
CA LYS A 131 15.78 4.97 0.45
C LYS A 131 14.97 6.08 -0.19
N ARG A 132 14.90 7.24 0.46
CA ARG A 132 14.07 8.39 0.03
C ARG A 132 14.25 8.79 -1.43
N SER A 133 15.45 8.64 -1.98
CA SER A 133 15.79 9.03 -3.35
C SER A 133 15.48 7.97 -4.41
N ASP A 134 14.98 6.80 -4.05
CA ASP A 134 14.76 5.69 -4.99
C ASP A 134 13.37 5.08 -4.81
N MET A 135 12.38 5.76 -5.37
CA MET A 135 10.98 5.32 -5.44
C MET A 135 10.64 4.67 -6.78
N ASP A 136 11.64 4.21 -7.52
CA ASP A 136 11.44 3.73 -8.90
C ASP A 136 10.66 2.41 -8.97
N VAL A 137 10.71 1.58 -7.93
CA VAL A 137 10.03 0.28 -7.92
C VAL A 137 9.00 0.25 -6.81
N ASN A 138 9.41 -0.03 -5.58
CA ASN A 138 8.52 -0.03 -4.42
C ASN A 138 8.67 1.28 -3.67
N TYR A 139 7.57 1.82 -3.20
CA TYR A 139 7.57 2.99 -2.35
C TYR A 139 6.45 2.91 -1.31
N MET A 140 6.60 3.67 -0.26
CA MET A 140 5.60 3.83 0.77
C MET A 140 5.44 5.30 1.16
N GLY A 141 4.25 5.64 1.61
CA GLY A 141 3.92 6.94 2.14
C GLY A 141 3.30 6.84 3.53
N VAL A 142 3.46 7.88 4.31
CA VAL A 142 2.73 8.12 5.54
C VAL A 142 2.04 9.46 5.47
N GLY A 143 0.80 9.53 5.93
CA GLY A 143 0.02 10.74 6.05
C GLY A 143 -0.79 10.77 7.34
N CYS A 144 -1.31 11.94 7.71
CA CYS A 144 -2.16 12.12 8.87
C CYS A 144 -3.48 12.80 8.50
N ARG A 145 -4.51 12.53 9.28
CA ARG A 145 -5.74 13.32 9.29
C ARG A 145 -5.65 14.33 10.43
N HIS A 146 -5.80 15.61 10.14
CA HIS A 146 -5.87 16.62 11.18
C HIS A 146 -7.10 16.42 12.09
N ALA A 147 -6.98 16.89 13.34
CA ALA A 147 -8.05 16.84 14.33
C ALA A 147 -9.18 17.82 13.99
#